data_7805e519f5678c00393c37873a49a2c2
#
_entry.id   7805e519f5678c00393c37873a49a2c2
#
_cell.length_a   1.000
_cell.length_b   1.000
_cell.length_c   1.000
_cell.angle_alpha   90.00
_cell.angle_beta   90.00
_cell.angle_gamma   90.00
#
_symmetry.space_group_name_H-M   'P 1'
#
loop_
_entity.id
_entity.type
_entity.pdbx_description
1 polymer ?
#
loop_
_entity_poly.entity_id
_entity_poly.type
_entity_poly.pdbx_seq_one_letter_code
_entity_poly.pdbx_strand_id
1 'polypeptide(L)' 'MSEHDIDIADMQCWVFRMAQSKWKKSPEACSKIFQDNDVFGFIASCYDILHLSSYECMLDDVEEMLKNRGVSVC' A
#
# COMPACT_ATOMS: atom_id res chain seq x y z
N MET A 1 9.61 13.03 14.89
CA MET A 1 9.33 11.72 14.27
C MET A 1 10.53 10.80 14.39
N SER A 2 10.32 9.53 14.64
CA SER A 2 11.40 8.55 14.67
C SER A 2 11.76 8.14 13.23
N GLU A 3 12.94 7.55 13.05
CA GLU A 3 13.34 6.99 11.76
C GLU A 3 12.35 5.94 11.29
N HIS A 4 11.80 5.17 12.20
CA HIS A 4 10.82 4.14 11.91
C HIS A 4 9.56 4.73 11.26
N ASP A 5 9.07 5.86 11.79
CA ASP A 5 7.89 6.52 11.23
C ASP A 5 8.16 7.07 9.83
N ILE A 6 9.37 7.59 9.61
CA ILE A 6 9.79 8.10 8.30
C ILE A 6 9.85 6.95 7.29
N ASP A 7 10.41 5.81 7.70
CA ASP A 7 10.51 4.64 6.83
C ASP A 7 9.13 4.09 6.45
N ILE A 8 8.21 4.07 7.39
CA ILE A 8 6.83 3.65 7.11
C ILE A 8 6.19 4.60 6.10
N ALA A 9 6.34 5.90 6.29
CA ALA A 9 5.79 6.90 5.38
C ALA A 9 6.38 6.76 3.97
N ASP A 10 7.68 6.52 3.87
CA ASP A 10 8.33 6.30 2.57
C ASP A 10 7.77 5.06 1.88
N MET A 11 7.60 3.97 2.61
CA MET A 11 7.03 2.75 2.06
C MET A 11 5.59 2.96 1.58
N GLN A 12 4.79 3.68 2.37
CA GLN A 12 3.43 4.00 2.00
C GLN A 12 3.37 4.80 0.69
N CYS A 13 4.21 5.81 0.57
CA CYS A 13 4.30 6.61 -0.65
C CYS A 13 4.72 5.78 -1.85
N TRP A 14 5.72 4.93 -1.66
CA TRP A 14 6.26 4.12 -2.73
C TRP A 14 5.25 3.10 -3.23
N VAL A 15 4.56 2.44 -2.31
CA VAL A 15 3.51 1.48 -2.64
C VAL A 15 2.37 2.18 -3.38
N PHE A 16 2.01 3.39 -2.95
CA PHE A 16 0.97 4.18 -3.61
C PHE A 16 1.36 4.46 -5.07
N ARG A 17 2.59 4.88 -5.31
CA ARG A 17 3.07 5.17 -6.67
C ARG A 17 3.09 3.92 -7.55
N MET A 18 3.56 2.81 -6.98
CA MET A 18 3.56 1.54 -7.70
C MET A 18 2.14 1.10 -8.05
N ALA A 19 1.22 1.26 -7.11
CA ALA A 19 -0.17 0.91 -7.32
C ALA A 19 -0.79 1.71 -8.45
N GLN A 20 -0.54 3.03 -8.49
CA GLN A 20 -1.02 3.87 -9.58
C GLN A 20 -0.53 3.37 -10.93
N SER A 21 0.74 3.05 -11.03
CA SER A 21 1.36 2.60 -12.27
C SER A 21 0.85 1.22 -12.67
N LYS A 22 0.80 0.29 -11.74
CA LYS A 22 0.40 -1.09 -12.00
C LYS A 22 -1.09 -1.19 -12.33
N TRP A 23 -1.91 -0.48 -11.57
CA TRP A 23 -3.37 -0.51 -11.74
C TRP A 23 -3.85 0.44 -12.82
N LYS A 24 -2.98 1.31 -13.31
CA LYS A 24 -3.30 2.31 -14.33
C LYS A 24 -4.50 3.17 -13.93
N LYS A 25 -4.52 3.58 -12.67
CA LYS A 25 -5.58 4.43 -12.12
C LYS A 25 -5.07 5.83 -11.89
N SER A 26 -5.99 6.80 -11.86
CA SER A 26 -5.65 8.16 -11.51
C SER A 26 -5.24 8.26 -10.04
N PRO A 27 -4.47 9.30 -9.66
CA PRO A 27 -4.14 9.52 -8.25
C PRO A 27 -5.38 9.58 -7.35
N GLU A 28 -6.44 10.20 -7.84
CA GLU A 28 -7.68 10.33 -7.07
C GLU A 28 -8.34 8.97 -6.84
N ALA A 29 -8.40 8.12 -7.86
CA ALA A 29 -8.97 6.79 -7.73
C ALA A 29 -8.17 5.92 -6.77
N CYS A 30 -6.84 5.95 -6.89
CA CYS A 30 -5.96 5.24 -5.97
C CYS A 30 -6.11 5.73 -4.54
N SER A 31 -6.16 7.05 -4.35
CA SER A 31 -6.31 7.66 -3.04
C SER A 31 -7.60 7.20 -2.37
N LYS A 32 -8.69 7.14 -3.14
CA LYS A 32 -9.97 6.68 -2.62
C LYS A 32 -9.91 5.23 -2.17
N ILE A 33 -9.32 4.36 -2.97
CA ILE A 33 -9.15 2.94 -2.63
C ILE A 33 -8.33 2.81 -1.34
N PHE A 34 -7.24 3.55 -1.24
CA PHE A 34 -6.36 3.49 -0.07
C PHE A 34 -7.06 3.99 1.18
N GLN A 35 -7.85 5.07 1.08
CA GLN A 35 -8.58 5.62 2.20
C GLN A 35 -9.75 4.73 2.64
N ASP A 36 -10.55 4.28 1.69
CA ASP A 36 -11.74 3.48 1.97
C ASP A 36 -11.40 2.14 2.63
N ASN A 37 -10.21 1.61 2.34
CA ASN A 37 -9.78 0.29 2.81
C ASN A 37 -8.65 0.37 3.83
N ASP A 38 -8.30 1.58 4.29
CA ASP A 38 -7.22 1.82 5.24
C ASP A 38 -5.91 1.11 4.84
N VAL A 39 -5.56 1.24 3.57
CA VAL A 39 -4.36 0.57 3.03
C VAL A 39 -3.10 1.11 3.71
N PHE A 40 -3.04 2.42 3.99
CA PHE A 40 -1.89 2.99 4.70
C PHE A 40 -1.73 2.39 6.09
N GLY A 41 -2.84 2.19 6.80
CA GLY A 41 -2.81 1.52 8.10
C GLY A 41 -2.35 0.07 7.99
N PHE A 42 -2.80 -0.63 6.96
CA PHE A 42 -2.35 -2.00 6.67
C PHE A 42 -0.84 -2.04 6.45
N ILE A 43 -0.30 -1.12 5.63
CA ILE A 43 1.14 -1.05 5.38
C ILE A 43 1.90 -0.80 6.67
N ALA A 44 1.44 0.15 7.48
CA ALA A 44 2.09 0.47 8.75
C ALA A 44 2.07 -0.72 9.71
N SER A 45 0.97 -1.45 9.78
CA SER A 45 0.83 -2.64 10.62
C SER A 45 1.74 -3.78 10.20
N CYS A 46 1.97 -3.91 8.90
CA CYS A 46 2.78 -5.00 8.35
C CYS A 46 4.25 -4.63 8.21
N TYR A 47 4.62 -3.38 8.41
CA TYR A 47 5.98 -2.90 8.17
C TYR A 47 7.02 -3.72 8.93
N ASP A 48 6.80 -3.96 10.22
CA ASP A 48 7.76 -4.67 11.07
C ASP A 48 7.98 -6.12 10.62
N ILE A 49 6.98 -6.70 9.95
CA ILE A 49 7.05 -8.08 9.45
C ILE A 49 7.62 -8.09 8.04
N LEU A 50 7.22 -7.13 7.19
CA LEU A 50 7.48 -7.16 5.76
C LEU A 50 8.61 -6.23 5.31
N HIS A 51 9.21 -5.46 6.22
CA HIS A 51 10.28 -4.54 5.84
C HIS A 51 11.53 -5.24 5.31
N LEU A 52 11.69 -6.52 5.60
CA LEU A 52 12.78 -7.33 5.06
C LEU A 52 12.49 -7.82 3.65
N SER A 53 11.25 -7.68 3.19
CA SER A 53 10.83 -8.03 1.84
C SER A 53 10.91 -6.81 0.94
N SER A 54 10.80 -7.01 -0.38
CA SER A 54 10.79 -5.89 -1.30
C SER A 54 9.45 -5.14 -1.21
N TYR A 55 9.45 -3.90 -1.69
CA TYR A 55 8.23 -3.11 -1.78
C TYR A 55 7.20 -3.74 -2.72
N GLU A 56 7.68 -4.49 -3.71
CA GLU A 56 6.81 -5.23 -4.62
C GLU A 56 6.00 -6.28 -3.88
N CYS A 57 6.63 -6.99 -2.93
CA CYS A 57 5.91 -7.94 -2.08
C CYS A 57 4.85 -7.25 -1.24
N MET A 58 5.13 -6.05 -0.76
CA MET A 58 4.15 -5.26 -0.01
C MET A 58 2.94 -4.94 -0.87
N LEU A 59 3.15 -4.55 -2.13
CA LEU A 59 2.06 -4.27 -3.05
C LEU A 59 1.23 -5.53 -3.32
N ASP A 60 1.88 -6.68 -3.49
CA ASP A 60 1.17 -7.94 -3.69
C ASP A 60 0.27 -8.27 -2.50
N ASP A 61 0.77 -8.03 -1.28
CA ASP A 61 -0.01 -8.23 -0.05
C ASP A 61 -1.21 -7.27 0.01
N VAL A 62 -1.00 -6.03 -0.39
CA VAL A 62 -2.08 -5.03 -0.47
C VAL A 62 -3.14 -5.48 -1.47
N GLU A 63 -2.73 -5.94 -2.63
CA GLU A 63 -3.66 -6.42 -3.65
C GLU A 63 -4.46 -7.62 -3.15
N GLU A 64 -3.82 -8.55 -2.46
CA GLU A 64 -4.50 -9.70 -1.88
C GLU A 64 -5.51 -9.28 -0.82
N MET A 65 -5.13 -8.35 0.05
CA MET A 65 -6.04 -7.83 1.06
C MET A 65 -7.28 -7.20 0.43
N LEU A 66 -7.08 -6.38 -0.61
CA LEU A 66 -8.18 -5.74 -1.33
C LEU A 66 -9.08 -6.77 -2.01
N LYS A 67 -8.48 -7.79 -2.62
CA LYS A 67 -9.23 -8.88 -3.25
C LYS A 67 -10.11 -9.61 -2.24
N ASN A 68 -9.57 -9.88 -1.05
CA ASN A 68 -10.32 -10.55 0.01
C ASN A 68 -11.49 -9.70 0.52
N ARG A 69 -11.42 -8.39 0.35
CA ARG A 69 -12.51 -7.46 0.69
C ARG A 69 -13.50 -7.26 -0.46
N GLY A 70 -13.27 -7.92 -1.59
CA GLY A 70 -14.12 -7.77 -2.76
C GLY A 70 -13.84 -6.50 -3.58
N VAL A 71 -12.67 -5.89 -3.39
CA VAL A 71 -12.28 -4.69 -4.12
C VAL A 71 -11.49 -5.07 -5.36
N SER A 72 -11.97 -4.65 -6.52
CA SER A 72 -11.28 -4.89 -7.79
C SER A 72 -10.40 -3.70 -8.11
N VAL A 73 -9.11 -3.93 -8.34
CA VAL A 73 -8.14 -2.87 -8.66
C VAL A 73 -7.55 -3.01 -10.06
N CYS A 74 -7.81 -4.09 -10.74
CA CYS A 74 -7.33 -4.35 -12.10
C CYS A 74 -8.47 -4.48 -13.06
#